data_2755536d9c24db2f6cefe165650a08d2
#
_entry.id   2755536d9c24db2f6cefe165650a08d2
#
_cell.length_a   1.000
_cell.length_b   1.000
_cell.length_c   1.000
_cell.angle_alpha   90.00
_cell.angle_beta   90.00
_cell.angle_gamma   90.00
#
_symmetry.space_group_name_H-M   'P 1'
#
loop_
_entity.id
_entity.type
_entity.pdbx_description
1 polymer ?
#
loop_
_entity_poly.entity_id
_entity_poly.type
_entity_poly.pdbx_seq_one_letter_code
_entity_poly.pdbx_strand_id
1 'polypeptide(L)'
;SVLCASPAYIEQYGAPLSPDDLTRHNCLLYSYHTTVNEWVFIKDGEETRIEVSGSYQVNNSEALREAIVQGAGIGRIPTFIAGEDIKAGRLVPVLSDYKMPIKEIYAVFPERRYLPMKVRVFIDFVVDHFGGSTPYWDRY
;
A
#
# COMPACT_ATOMS: atom_id res chain seq x y z
N SER A 1 -2.79 0.61 2.10
CA SER A 1 -1.85 0.56 0.94
C SER A 1 -2.39 1.39 -0.21
N VAL A 2 -1.50 1.92 -1.00
CA VAL A 2 -1.79 2.71 -2.19
C VAL A 2 -1.08 2.10 -3.41
N LEU A 3 -1.75 2.14 -4.55
CA LEU A 3 -1.14 1.87 -5.84
C LEU A 3 -0.64 3.19 -6.42
N CYS A 4 0.62 3.27 -6.78
CA CYS A 4 1.23 4.52 -7.23
C CYS A 4 2.33 4.30 -8.27
N ALA A 5 2.64 5.37 -8.98
CA ALA A 5 3.74 5.47 -9.92
C ALA A 5 4.39 6.85 -9.83
N SER A 6 5.56 7.03 -10.42
CA SER A 6 6.13 8.37 -10.57
C SER A 6 5.43 9.15 -11.68
N PRO A 7 5.41 10.50 -11.63
CA PRO A 7 4.91 11.34 -12.74
C PRO A 7 5.57 11.00 -14.08
N ALA A 8 6.87 10.77 -14.08
CA ALA A 8 7.63 10.45 -15.29
C ALA A 8 7.17 9.11 -15.91
N TYR A 9 6.87 8.10 -15.09
CA TYR A 9 6.32 6.86 -15.60
C TYR A 9 4.94 7.06 -16.24
N ILE A 10 4.06 7.83 -15.57
CA ILE A 10 2.71 8.15 -16.08
C ILE A 10 2.79 8.94 -17.38
N GLU A 11 3.70 9.90 -17.49
CA GLU A 11 3.90 10.68 -18.72
C GLU A 11 4.32 9.78 -19.90
N GLN A 12 5.18 8.81 -19.63
CA GLN A 12 5.73 7.94 -20.68
C GLN A 12 4.76 6.81 -21.10
N TYR A 13 4.04 6.21 -20.14
CA TYR A 13 3.25 4.98 -20.37
C TYR A 13 1.75 5.15 -20.21
N GLY A 14 1.30 6.33 -19.75
CA GLY A 14 -0.09 6.60 -19.39
C GLY A 14 -0.44 6.10 -17.98
N ALA A 15 -1.54 6.61 -17.44
CA ALA A 15 -2.11 6.09 -16.21
C ALA A 15 -3.08 4.95 -16.52
N PRO A 16 -3.10 3.85 -15.73
CA PRO A 16 -4.13 2.84 -15.86
C PRO A 16 -5.49 3.45 -15.50
N LEU A 17 -6.52 3.18 -16.30
CA LEU A 17 -7.90 3.63 -16.08
C LEU A 17 -8.75 2.55 -15.41
N SER A 18 -8.34 1.30 -15.53
CA SER A 18 -8.97 0.14 -14.91
C SER A 18 -7.93 -0.85 -14.41
N PRO A 19 -8.28 -1.79 -13.50
CA PRO A 19 -7.38 -2.85 -13.09
C PRO A 19 -6.82 -3.69 -14.25
N ASP A 20 -7.62 -3.93 -15.29
CA ASP A 20 -7.21 -4.69 -16.48
C ASP A 20 -6.04 -4.04 -17.21
N ASP A 21 -5.92 -2.72 -17.17
CA ASP A 21 -4.82 -1.99 -17.81
C ASP A 21 -3.46 -2.34 -17.20
N LEU A 22 -3.43 -2.78 -15.93
CA LEU A 22 -2.19 -3.19 -15.25
C LEU A 22 -1.46 -4.34 -15.93
N THR A 23 -2.17 -5.15 -16.72
CA THR A 23 -1.56 -6.23 -17.50
C THR A 23 -0.59 -5.71 -18.59
N ARG A 24 -0.69 -4.43 -18.94
CA ARG A 24 0.17 -3.75 -19.92
C ARG A 24 1.23 -2.85 -19.27
N HIS A 25 1.23 -2.78 -17.95
CA HIS A 25 2.20 -1.99 -17.19
C HIS A 25 3.26 -2.87 -16.54
N ASN A 26 4.43 -2.29 -16.29
CA ASN A 26 5.46 -2.92 -15.47
C ASN A 26 5.05 -2.81 -13.99
N CYS A 27 4.52 -3.87 -13.42
CA CYS A 27 4.08 -3.93 -12.04
C CYS A 27 5.20 -4.44 -11.13
N LEU A 28 5.64 -3.59 -10.22
CA LEU A 28 6.72 -3.91 -9.28
C LEU A 28 6.15 -4.69 -8.09
N LEU A 29 6.72 -5.84 -7.77
CA LEU A 29 6.14 -6.84 -6.88
C LEU A 29 6.80 -6.86 -5.50
N TYR A 30 5.98 -7.07 -4.47
CA TYR A 30 6.44 -7.27 -3.10
C TYR A 30 6.35 -8.75 -2.71
N SER A 31 7.51 -9.39 -2.43
CA SER A 31 7.63 -10.84 -2.28
C SER A 31 6.93 -11.44 -1.07
N TYR A 32 6.64 -10.68 -0.02
CA TYR A 32 5.97 -11.19 1.18
C TYR A 32 4.44 -11.22 1.09
N HIS A 33 3.86 -10.98 -0.07
CA HIS A 33 2.45 -11.25 -0.28
C HIS A 33 2.21 -12.74 -0.53
N THR A 34 1.12 -13.28 0.01
CA THR A 34 0.72 -14.69 -0.17
C THR A 34 0.52 -15.02 -1.65
N THR A 35 -0.02 -14.06 -2.40
CA THR A 35 -0.13 -14.08 -3.87
C THR A 35 0.61 -12.85 -4.39
N VAL A 36 1.86 -13.06 -4.78
CA VAL A 36 2.78 -11.95 -5.13
C VAL A 36 2.28 -11.17 -6.34
N ASN A 37 1.78 -11.89 -7.32
CA ASN A 37 1.38 -11.38 -8.63
C ASN A 37 -0.14 -11.22 -8.81
N GLU A 38 -0.97 -11.56 -7.82
CA GLU A 38 -2.40 -11.34 -7.87
C GLU A 38 -2.78 -10.11 -7.04
N TRP A 39 -3.31 -9.08 -7.70
CA TRP A 39 -3.79 -7.89 -7.04
C TRP A 39 -5.32 -7.84 -7.05
N VAL A 40 -5.87 -7.54 -5.88
CA VAL A 40 -7.30 -7.50 -5.65
C VAL A 40 -7.75 -6.04 -5.54
N PHE A 41 -8.79 -5.72 -6.28
CA PHE A 41 -9.44 -4.40 -6.31
C PHE A 41 -10.92 -4.55 -5.99
N ILE A 42 -11.47 -3.59 -5.26
CA ILE A 42 -12.88 -3.57 -4.87
C ILE A 42 -13.47 -2.23 -5.27
N LYS A 43 -14.52 -2.26 -6.09
CA LYS A 43 -15.29 -1.08 -6.48
C LYS A 43 -16.78 -1.42 -6.45
N ASP A 44 -17.58 -0.58 -5.79
CA ASP A 44 -19.05 -0.73 -5.68
C ASP A 44 -19.50 -2.09 -5.14
N GLY A 45 -18.66 -2.70 -4.29
CA GLY A 45 -18.90 -4.03 -3.70
C GLY A 45 -18.48 -5.20 -4.58
N GLU A 46 -18.03 -4.95 -5.80
CA GLU A 46 -17.50 -5.97 -6.69
C GLU A 46 -15.99 -6.13 -6.52
N GLU A 47 -15.53 -7.37 -6.46
CA GLU A 47 -14.12 -7.73 -6.36
C GLU A 47 -13.58 -8.14 -7.72
N THR A 48 -12.50 -7.51 -8.14
CA THR A 48 -11.76 -7.84 -9.37
C THR A 48 -10.36 -8.31 -8.99
N ARG A 49 -9.93 -9.43 -9.53
CA ARG A 49 -8.59 -10.01 -9.35
C ARG A 49 -7.83 -9.94 -10.63
N ILE A 50 -6.65 -9.34 -10.60
CA ILE A 50 -5.79 -9.18 -11.77
C ILE A 50 -4.44 -9.82 -11.50
N GLU A 51 -4.03 -10.70 -12.40
CA GLU A 51 -2.67 -11.20 -12.43
C GLU A 51 -1.76 -10.17 -13.11
N VAL A 52 -0.78 -9.69 -12.36
CA VAL A 52 0.16 -8.66 -12.80
C VAL A 52 1.57 -9.24 -12.90
N SER A 53 2.40 -8.63 -13.72
CA SER A 53 3.80 -9.01 -13.90
C SER A 53 4.69 -7.80 -14.05
N GLY A 54 5.97 -7.99 -13.80
CA GLY A 54 6.94 -6.92 -13.96
C GLY A 54 8.37 -7.36 -13.78
N SER A 55 9.27 -6.42 -14.01
CA SER A 55 10.72 -6.67 -14.06
C SER A 55 11.41 -6.67 -12.70
N TYR A 56 10.69 -6.29 -11.62
CA TYR A 56 11.30 -6.12 -10.30
C TYR A 56 10.42 -6.74 -9.21
N GLN A 57 11.05 -7.59 -8.40
CA GLN A 57 10.42 -8.19 -7.24
C GLN A 57 11.37 -8.10 -6.04
N VAL A 58 10.87 -7.57 -4.92
CA VAL A 58 11.68 -7.32 -3.73
C VAL A 58 10.88 -7.56 -2.44
N ASN A 59 11.55 -7.87 -1.36
CA ASN A 59 10.97 -8.08 -0.03
C ASN A 59 11.19 -6.88 0.92
N ASN A 60 11.57 -5.74 0.39
CA ASN A 60 11.79 -4.51 1.14
C ASN A 60 10.94 -3.38 0.55
N SER A 61 10.05 -2.81 1.36
CA SER A 61 9.12 -1.76 0.91
C SER A 61 9.81 -0.44 0.56
N GLU A 62 10.95 -0.12 1.21
CA GLU A 62 11.72 1.09 0.89
C GLU A 62 12.44 0.94 -0.47
N ALA A 63 12.99 -0.24 -0.73
CA ALA A 63 13.58 -0.54 -2.04
C ALA A 63 12.53 -0.52 -3.15
N LEU A 64 11.32 -1.04 -2.86
CA LEU A 64 10.20 -0.98 -3.79
C LEU A 64 9.76 0.47 -4.04
N ARG A 65 9.62 1.28 -2.98
CA ARG A 65 9.33 2.71 -3.06
C ARG A 65 10.33 3.43 -3.95
N GLU A 66 11.63 3.21 -3.71
CA GLU A 66 12.68 3.86 -4.49
C GLU A 66 12.58 3.51 -5.98
N ALA A 67 12.35 2.25 -6.32
CA ALA A 67 12.16 1.83 -7.70
C ALA A 67 10.94 2.52 -8.36
N ILE A 68 9.83 2.71 -7.63
CA ILE A 68 8.66 3.42 -8.14
C ILE A 68 8.98 4.90 -8.36
N VAL A 69 9.65 5.55 -7.41
CA VAL A 69 10.05 6.97 -7.51
C VAL A 69 10.97 7.19 -8.72
N GLN A 70 11.88 6.26 -8.99
CA GLN A 70 12.79 6.31 -10.15
C GLN A 70 12.08 5.97 -11.48
N GLY A 71 10.77 5.71 -11.46
CA GLY A 71 10.00 5.49 -12.69
C GLY A 71 10.11 4.09 -13.27
N ALA A 72 10.51 3.10 -12.47
CA ALA A 72 10.62 1.73 -12.97
C ALA A 72 9.26 1.09 -13.27
N GLY A 73 8.17 1.56 -12.65
CA GLY A 73 6.86 0.96 -12.85
C GLY A 73 5.80 1.43 -11.85
N ILE A 74 4.70 0.68 -11.81
CA ILE A 74 3.60 0.84 -10.86
C ILE A 74 3.82 -0.14 -9.70
N GLY A 75 3.68 0.31 -8.46
CA GLY A 75 3.80 -0.57 -7.30
C GLY A 75 2.73 -0.33 -6.26
N ARG A 76 2.46 -1.37 -5.46
CA ARG A 76 1.58 -1.30 -4.31
C ARG A 76 2.42 -1.25 -3.03
N ILE A 77 2.37 -0.12 -2.33
CA ILE A 77 3.12 0.08 -1.09
C ILE A 77 2.23 0.61 0.04
N PRO A 78 2.62 0.41 1.30
CA PRO A 78 1.91 0.99 2.43
C PRO A 78 1.88 2.52 2.36
N THR A 79 0.78 3.12 2.78
CA THR A 79 0.60 4.58 2.76
C THR A 79 1.57 5.30 3.70
N PHE A 80 1.98 4.68 4.82
CA PHE A 80 3.00 5.25 5.70
C PHE A 80 4.42 5.31 5.07
N ILE A 81 4.65 4.55 3.99
CA ILE A 81 5.87 4.61 3.17
C ILE A 81 5.71 5.65 2.05
N ALA A 82 4.55 5.67 1.38
CA ALA A 82 4.30 6.51 0.22
C ALA A 82 3.95 7.96 0.54
N GLY A 83 3.39 8.23 1.74
CA GLY A 83 2.71 9.49 2.05
C GLY A 83 3.54 10.74 1.81
N GLU A 84 4.80 10.75 2.22
CA GLU A 84 5.69 11.92 2.01
C GLU A 84 6.04 12.13 0.53
N ASP A 85 6.13 11.06 -0.27
CA ASP A 85 6.38 11.20 -1.71
C ASP A 85 5.15 11.67 -2.46
N ILE A 86 3.96 11.25 -2.02
CA ILE A 86 2.69 11.73 -2.58
C ILE A 86 2.53 13.21 -2.28
N LYS A 87 2.74 13.65 -1.03
CA LYS A 87 2.73 15.08 -0.66
C LYS A 87 3.71 15.91 -1.47
N ALA A 88 4.90 15.37 -1.70
CA ALA A 88 5.96 16.04 -2.45
C ALA A 88 5.78 15.94 -3.98
N GLY A 89 4.74 15.25 -4.48
CA GLY A 89 4.49 15.05 -5.90
C GLY A 89 5.47 14.11 -6.60
N ARG A 90 6.29 13.35 -5.85
CA ARG A 90 7.21 12.36 -6.42
C ARG A 90 6.48 11.06 -6.81
N LEU A 91 5.37 10.78 -6.15
CA LEU A 91 4.47 9.68 -6.46
C LEU A 91 3.05 10.19 -6.69
N VAL A 92 2.37 9.59 -7.65
CA VAL A 92 0.97 9.85 -7.98
C VAL A 92 0.17 8.58 -7.74
N PRO A 93 -0.88 8.63 -6.90
CA PRO A 93 -1.82 7.53 -6.77
C PRO A 93 -2.52 7.23 -8.09
N VAL A 94 -2.67 5.95 -8.41
CA VAL A 94 -3.42 5.49 -9.59
C VAL A 94 -4.54 4.55 -9.14
N LEU A 95 -5.61 4.44 -9.93
CA LEU A 95 -6.81 3.66 -9.64
C LEU A 95 -7.42 3.99 -8.26
N SER A 96 -7.45 5.27 -7.88
CA SER A 96 -7.90 5.72 -6.55
C SER A 96 -9.37 5.42 -6.26
N ASP A 97 -10.19 5.20 -7.28
CA ASP A 97 -11.59 4.79 -7.16
C ASP A 97 -11.75 3.32 -6.75
N TYR A 98 -10.67 2.56 -6.81
CA TYR A 98 -10.65 1.15 -6.46
C TYR A 98 -10.00 0.98 -5.08
N LYS A 99 -10.72 0.33 -4.17
CA LYS A 99 -10.18 -0.02 -2.85
C LYS A 99 -9.38 -1.32 -2.96
N MET A 100 -8.31 -1.40 -2.21
CA MET A 100 -7.57 -2.65 -2.00
C MET A 100 -7.91 -3.23 -0.63
N PRO A 101 -7.78 -4.54 -0.43
CA PRO A 101 -8.01 -5.17 0.87
C PRO A 101 -7.21 -4.47 1.98
N ILE A 102 -7.90 -4.14 3.05
CA ILE A 102 -7.32 -3.47 4.22
C ILE A 102 -6.46 -4.48 4.97
N LYS A 103 -5.27 -4.05 5.39
CA LYS A 103 -4.45 -4.78 6.35
C LYS A 103 -4.64 -4.14 7.72
N GLU A 104 -5.06 -4.94 8.67
CA GLU A 104 -5.23 -4.50 10.05
C GLU A 104 -3.98 -4.81 10.86
N ILE A 105 -3.70 -3.99 11.87
CA ILE A 105 -2.62 -4.19 12.83
C ILE A 105 -3.25 -4.56 14.16
N TYR A 106 -2.82 -5.68 14.72
CA TYR A 106 -3.33 -6.19 15.99
C TYR A 106 -2.27 -6.20 17.07
N ALA A 107 -2.64 -5.80 18.27
CA ALA A 107 -1.88 -6.12 19.47
C ALA A 107 -2.32 -7.50 19.97
N VAL A 108 -1.43 -8.47 19.94
CA VAL A 108 -1.72 -9.85 20.37
C VAL A 108 -1.09 -10.07 21.74
N PHE A 109 -1.88 -10.54 22.71
CA PHE A 109 -1.44 -10.86 24.06
C PHE A 109 -2.13 -12.12 24.61
N PRO A 110 -1.45 -12.91 25.48
CA PRO A 110 -1.89 -14.27 25.83
C PRO A 110 -3.20 -14.33 26.61
N GLU A 111 -3.48 -13.36 27.52
CA GLU A 111 -4.67 -13.40 28.37
C GLU A 111 -5.14 -12.00 28.76
N ARG A 112 -6.47 -11.79 28.72
CA ARG A 112 -7.13 -10.52 29.05
C ARG A 112 -7.20 -10.24 30.56
N ARG A 113 -7.21 -11.31 31.37
CA ARG A 113 -7.59 -11.26 32.80
C ARG A 113 -6.50 -10.67 33.70
N TYR A 114 -5.25 -10.74 33.29
CA TYR A 114 -4.08 -10.30 34.06
C TYR A 114 -3.10 -9.44 33.24
N LEU A 115 -3.65 -8.51 32.46
CA LEU A 115 -2.79 -7.63 31.66
C LEU A 115 -1.97 -6.72 32.60
N PRO A 116 -0.65 -6.84 32.67
CA PRO A 116 0.19 -5.97 33.48
C PRO A 116 -0.05 -4.49 33.11
N MET A 117 -0.01 -3.61 34.09
CA MET A 117 -0.27 -2.17 33.89
C MET A 117 0.62 -1.58 32.78
N LYS A 118 1.89 -1.97 32.72
CA LYS A 118 2.83 -1.53 31.68
C LYS A 118 2.40 -1.91 30.26
N VAL A 119 1.77 -3.08 30.10
CA VAL A 119 1.25 -3.55 28.80
C VAL A 119 0.00 -2.77 28.43
N ARG A 120 -0.88 -2.51 29.40
CA ARG A 120 -2.08 -1.69 29.17
C ARG A 120 -1.71 -0.27 28.75
N VAL A 121 -0.81 0.39 29.49
CA VAL A 121 -0.35 1.74 29.18
C VAL A 121 0.29 1.81 27.78
N PHE A 122 1.06 0.80 27.40
CA PHE A 122 1.64 0.71 26.07
C PHE A 122 0.57 0.57 24.97
N ILE A 123 -0.43 -0.32 25.19
CA ILE A 123 -1.53 -0.50 24.24
C ILE A 123 -2.34 0.79 24.11
N ASP A 124 -2.69 1.44 25.22
CA ASP A 124 -3.44 2.69 25.23
C ASP A 124 -2.66 3.78 24.48
N PHE A 125 -1.35 3.91 24.73
CA PHE A 125 -0.48 4.83 23.98
C PHE A 125 -0.48 4.55 22.48
N VAL A 126 -0.37 3.29 22.07
CA VAL A 126 -0.39 2.90 20.64
C VAL A 126 -1.75 3.19 20.01
N VAL A 127 -2.85 2.91 20.73
CA VAL A 127 -4.22 3.20 20.27
C VAL A 127 -4.43 4.70 20.13
N ASP A 128 -4.00 5.50 21.10
CA ASP A 128 -4.12 6.95 21.04
C ASP A 128 -3.28 7.56 19.90
N HIS A 129 -2.11 6.98 19.65
CA HIS A 129 -1.21 7.50 18.63
C HIS A 129 -1.61 7.08 17.20
N PHE A 130 -2.08 5.85 17.01
CA PHE A 130 -2.38 5.28 15.69
C PHE A 130 -3.86 5.01 15.44
N GLY A 131 -4.70 4.98 16.47
CA GLY A 131 -6.07 4.50 16.42
C GLY A 131 -7.13 5.51 15.98
N GLY A 132 -6.74 6.67 15.46
CA GLY A 132 -7.68 7.65 14.88
C GLY A 132 -8.37 7.12 13.63
N SER A 133 -9.50 7.73 13.25
CA SER A 133 -10.26 7.38 12.04
C SER A 133 -9.43 7.52 10.77
N THR A 134 -8.43 8.39 10.78
CA THR A 134 -7.46 8.59 9.69
C THR A 134 -6.07 8.72 10.31
N PRO A 135 -5.20 7.72 10.12
CA PRO A 135 -3.82 7.80 10.57
C PRO A 135 -3.10 9.02 10.00
N TYR A 136 -2.10 9.53 10.73
CA TYR A 136 -1.40 10.76 10.33
C TYR A 136 -0.70 10.64 8.97
N TRP A 137 -0.30 9.44 8.58
CA TRP A 137 0.33 9.16 7.28
C TRP A 137 -0.64 9.10 6.10
N ASP A 138 -1.95 9.05 6.33
CA ASP A 138 -3.00 9.07 5.30
C ASP A 138 -3.60 10.48 5.10
N ARG A 139 -3.02 11.49 5.76
CA ARG A 139 -3.43 12.90 5.65
C ARG A 139 -2.61 13.64 4.59
N TYR A 140 -2.75 13.25 3.32
CA TYR A 140 -2.12 13.89 2.16
C TYR A 140 -3.15 14.38 1.15
#